data_d2838f3d7900eabb59a7cc5fb7f5156b
#
_entry.id   d2838f3d7900eabb59a7cc5fb7f5156b
#
_cell.length_a   1.000
_cell.length_b   1.000
_cell.length_c   1.000
_cell.angle_alpha   90.00
_cell.angle_beta   90.00
_cell.angle_gamma   90.00
#
_symmetry.space_group_name_H-M   'P 1'
#
loop_
_entity.id
_entity.type
_entity.pdbx_description
1 polymer ?
#
loop_
_entity_poly.entity_id
_entity_poly.type
_entity_poly.pdbx_seq_one_letter_code
_entity_poly.pdbx_strand_id
1 'polypeptide(L)'
;MSLYESGDSSGKVSLEKLCHGELAPAMTGDVDLRKLIELILRGGWPGSLGLPLEQAMLLPAEYLNAVIDDDVYRIDGVKRDTQKMRLLLRSLARNESTTVTNKTLMKDIKAVDDEDIDGNTVAAYLNIFKRLFITDNQPPFSAGIRSSVRVKQAEKRHFSDPSLACALLKATPARLLGDLETLGFLFEALCVRDLRIYAESFGANLYHYQDYKSQEIDAVIELPDGQWCAFEIKLGANQIDAAAANLLEIKKQITDDAKGKPPAVLCVLCGMANAAYQRPDGVFVVPITALKN
;
A
#
# COMPACT_ATOMS: atom_id res chain seq x y z
N MET A 1 -5.81 10.48 -5.72
CA MET A 1 -4.83 11.57 -5.49
C MET A 1 -3.88 11.17 -4.38
N SER A 2 -2.60 11.53 -4.50
CA SER A 2 -1.60 11.45 -3.44
C SER A 2 -1.80 12.54 -2.37
N LEU A 3 -1.08 12.43 -1.26
CA LEU A 3 -1.05 13.48 -0.23
C LEU A 3 -0.47 14.80 -0.74
N TYR A 4 0.44 14.76 -1.72
CA TYR A 4 0.97 15.97 -2.32
C TYR A 4 -0.08 16.68 -3.18
N GLU A 5 -0.81 15.94 -4.01
CA GLU A 5 -1.88 16.49 -4.85
C GLU A 5 -3.06 17.04 -4.03
N SER A 6 -3.34 16.47 -2.86
CA SER A 6 -4.38 16.97 -1.95
C SER A 6 -3.93 18.12 -1.04
N GLY A 7 -2.64 18.50 -1.08
CA GLY A 7 -2.07 19.55 -0.23
C GLY A 7 -1.74 19.10 1.20
N ASP A 8 -1.78 17.79 1.49
CA ASP A 8 -1.47 17.23 2.81
C ASP A 8 0.00 16.79 2.95
N SER A 9 0.78 16.83 1.87
CA SER A 9 2.24 16.71 1.91
C SER A 9 2.90 18.05 1.64
N SER A 10 3.98 18.35 2.38
CA SER A 10 4.77 19.55 2.20
C SER A 10 5.61 19.54 0.90
N GLY A 11 5.81 18.38 0.29
CA GLY A 11 6.61 18.21 -0.93
C GLY A 11 8.09 18.58 -0.76
N LYS A 12 8.62 18.56 0.45
CA LYS A 12 10.03 18.90 0.73
C LYS A 12 11.02 17.85 0.22
N VAL A 13 10.55 16.62 0.03
CA VAL A 13 11.35 15.48 -0.44
C VAL A 13 10.78 14.97 -1.77
N SER A 14 11.57 15.03 -2.84
CA SER A 14 11.25 14.37 -4.10
C SER A 14 11.62 12.90 -4.01
N LEU A 15 10.69 12.01 -4.34
CA LEU A 15 10.92 10.56 -4.37
C LEU A 15 11.97 10.19 -5.42
N GLU A 16 11.93 10.82 -6.61
CA GLU A 16 12.91 10.62 -7.67
C GLU A 16 14.33 10.92 -7.17
N LYS A 17 14.55 12.10 -6.56
CA LYS A 17 15.87 12.48 -6.00
C LYS A 17 16.30 11.54 -4.87
N LEU A 18 15.37 11.17 -3.99
CA LEU A 18 15.63 10.21 -2.91
C LEU A 18 16.11 8.87 -3.47
N CYS A 19 15.48 8.36 -4.54
CA CYS A 19 15.89 7.12 -5.21
C CYS A 19 17.28 7.20 -5.85
N HIS A 20 17.79 8.40 -6.12
CA HIS A 20 19.18 8.65 -6.53
C HIS A 20 20.13 8.96 -5.35
N GLY A 21 19.67 8.79 -4.11
CA GLY A 21 20.46 9.03 -2.90
C GLY A 21 20.60 10.52 -2.51
N GLU A 22 19.79 11.39 -3.10
CA GLU A 22 19.81 12.82 -2.85
C GLU A 22 18.73 13.23 -1.85
N LEU A 23 19.14 13.65 -0.67
CA LEU A 23 18.25 14.19 0.35
C LEU A 23 18.91 15.35 1.09
N ALA A 24 18.30 16.52 1.06
CA ALA A 24 18.63 17.60 1.96
C ALA A 24 17.86 17.43 3.27
N PRO A 25 18.54 17.35 4.43
CA PRO A 25 17.86 17.26 5.73
C PRO A 25 16.89 18.43 5.93
N ALA A 26 15.67 18.13 6.36
CA ALA A 26 14.63 19.14 6.51
C ALA A 26 13.66 18.79 7.66
N MET A 27 13.29 19.78 8.45
CA MET A 27 12.13 19.67 9.33
C MET A 27 10.86 19.70 8.48
N THR A 28 9.97 18.74 8.69
CA THR A 28 8.78 18.53 7.85
C THR A 28 7.47 18.93 8.51
N GLY A 29 7.54 19.30 9.79
CA GLY A 29 6.38 19.62 10.61
C GLY A 29 5.88 18.39 11.39
N ASP A 30 5.13 18.65 12.44
CA ASP A 30 4.55 17.60 13.27
C ASP A 30 3.31 17.02 12.61
N VAL A 31 3.23 15.69 12.60
CA VAL A 31 2.06 14.93 12.19
C VAL A 31 1.66 14.03 13.35
N ASP A 32 0.44 14.19 13.86
CA ASP A 32 -0.07 13.33 14.90
C ASP A 32 -0.86 12.14 14.31
N LEU A 33 -1.08 11.16 15.17
CA LEU A 33 -1.79 9.93 14.80
C LEU A 33 -3.23 10.20 14.31
N ARG A 34 -3.90 11.21 14.86
CA ARG A 34 -5.28 11.56 14.48
C ARG A 34 -5.31 12.10 13.06
N LYS A 35 -4.36 12.97 12.71
CA LYS A 35 -4.23 13.47 11.34
C LYS A 35 -3.99 12.35 10.34
N LEU A 36 -3.13 11.37 10.65
CA LEU A 36 -2.91 10.22 9.79
C LEU A 36 -4.19 9.38 9.61
N ILE A 37 -4.92 9.14 10.69
CA ILE A 37 -6.22 8.45 10.64
C ILE A 37 -7.21 9.20 9.75
N GLU A 38 -7.30 10.51 9.87
CA GLU A 38 -8.17 11.35 9.02
C GLU A 38 -7.80 11.22 7.54
N LEU A 39 -6.50 11.26 7.21
CA LEU A 39 -6.01 11.12 5.83
C LEU A 39 -6.35 9.75 5.24
N ILE A 40 -6.21 8.68 6.02
CA ILE A 40 -6.55 7.32 5.61
C ILE A 40 -8.06 7.17 5.38
N LEU A 41 -8.88 7.65 6.32
CA LEU A 41 -10.34 7.54 6.26
C LEU A 41 -10.94 8.40 5.14
N ARG A 42 -10.42 9.63 4.95
CA ARG A 42 -10.85 10.53 3.88
C ARG A 42 -10.51 9.99 2.49
N GLY A 43 -9.34 9.34 2.36
CA GLY A 43 -8.80 8.90 1.09
C GLY A 43 -8.36 10.02 0.16
N GLY A 44 -7.93 9.63 -1.04
CA GLY A 44 -7.46 10.51 -2.11
C GLY A 44 -8.55 10.89 -3.13
N TRP A 45 -9.77 11.11 -2.70
CA TRP A 45 -10.90 11.47 -3.58
C TRP A 45 -10.96 12.98 -3.80
N PRO A 46 -10.94 13.47 -5.07
CA PRO A 46 -11.08 14.91 -5.31
C PRO A 46 -12.34 15.51 -4.69
N GLY A 47 -13.46 14.76 -4.72
CA GLY A 47 -14.74 15.20 -4.14
C GLY A 47 -14.76 15.25 -2.60
N SER A 48 -13.73 14.72 -1.91
CA SER A 48 -13.66 14.79 -0.45
C SER A 48 -12.91 16.03 0.08
N LEU A 49 -12.26 16.78 -0.81
CA LEU A 49 -11.49 17.95 -0.40
C LEU A 49 -12.39 19.03 0.17
N GLY A 50 -12.02 19.53 1.35
CA GLY A 50 -12.79 20.56 2.05
C GLY A 50 -14.07 20.08 2.76
N LEU A 51 -14.42 18.80 2.65
CA LEU A 51 -15.54 18.24 3.39
C LEU A 51 -15.15 17.89 4.84
N PRO A 52 -16.09 18.01 5.79
CA PRO A 52 -15.94 17.38 7.10
C PRO A 52 -15.67 15.87 6.97
N LEU A 53 -14.86 15.30 7.86
CA LEU A 53 -14.45 13.90 7.78
C LEU A 53 -15.62 12.92 7.67
N GLU A 54 -16.68 13.13 8.45
CA GLU A 54 -17.88 12.29 8.45
C GLU A 54 -18.56 12.23 7.06
N GLN A 55 -18.56 13.34 6.33
CA GLN A 55 -19.10 13.40 4.97
C GLN A 55 -18.13 12.78 3.95
N ALA A 56 -16.83 13.05 4.10
CA ALA A 56 -15.80 12.49 3.24
C ALA A 56 -15.78 10.95 3.28
N MET A 57 -16.00 10.35 4.46
CA MET A 57 -16.06 8.90 4.66
C MET A 57 -17.24 8.22 3.96
N LEU A 58 -18.27 8.95 3.55
CA LEU A 58 -19.40 8.38 2.80
C LEU A 58 -19.01 8.09 1.34
N LEU A 59 -18.12 8.88 0.74
CA LEU A 59 -17.77 8.76 -0.68
C LEU A 59 -17.23 7.37 -1.08
N PRO A 60 -16.27 6.77 -0.38
CA PRO A 60 -15.79 5.42 -0.74
C PRO A 60 -16.87 4.35 -0.58
N ALA A 61 -17.79 4.48 0.39
CA ALA A 61 -18.90 3.53 0.56
C ALA A 61 -19.89 3.61 -0.60
N GLU A 62 -20.30 4.84 -0.96
CA GLU A 62 -21.22 5.07 -2.10
C GLU A 62 -20.59 4.67 -3.43
N TYR A 63 -19.29 4.93 -3.62
CA TYR A 63 -18.56 4.46 -4.80
C TYR A 63 -18.61 2.94 -4.91
N LEU A 64 -18.32 2.20 -3.84
CA LEU A 64 -18.38 0.74 -3.84
C LEU A 64 -19.79 0.23 -4.14
N ASN A 65 -20.82 0.87 -3.60
CA ASN A 65 -22.22 0.51 -3.88
C ASN A 65 -22.54 0.69 -5.37
N ALA A 66 -22.24 1.86 -5.94
CA ALA A 66 -22.50 2.14 -7.35
C ALA A 66 -21.75 1.17 -8.27
N VAL A 67 -20.49 0.89 -7.97
CA VAL A 67 -19.68 -0.04 -8.80
C VAL A 67 -20.25 -1.46 -8.74
N ILE A 68 -20.61 -1.98 -7.56
CA ILE A 68 -21.10 -3.36 -7.41
C ILE A 68 -22.51 -3.51 -7.99
N ASP A 69 -23.39 -2.53 -7.80
CA ASP A 69 -24.78 -2.64 -8.21
C ASP A 69 -24.99 -2.34 -9.71
N ASP A 70 -24.17 -1.45 -10.30
CA ASP A 70 -24.32 -1.00 -11.68
C ASP A 70 -23.15 -1.40 -12.60
N ASP A 71 -21.92 -0.99 -12.28
CA ASP A 71 -20.80 -1.05 -13.23
C ASP A 71 -20.31 -2.48 -13.48
N VAL A 72 -20.39 -3.36 -12.47
CA VAL A 72 -20.04 -4.78 -12.63
C VAL A 72 -20.83 -5.44 -13.76
N TYR A 73 -22.13 -5.15 -13.87
CA TYR A 73 -22.96 -5.67 -14.97
C TYR A 73 -22.59 -5.07 -16.33
N ARG A 74 -22.19 -3.80 -16.36
CA ARG A 74 -21.85 -3.08 -17.60
C ARG A 74 -20.57 -3.57 -18.25
N ILE A 75 -19.68 -4.27 -17.50
CA ILE A 75 -18.41 -4.77 -18.06
C ILE A 75 -18.64 -5.77 -19.20
N ASP A 76 -19.59 -6.70 -19.04
CA ASP A 76 -19.79 -7.82 -19.95
C ASP A 76 -21.25 -8.33 -20.03
N GLY A 77 -22.20 -7.65 -19.40
CA GLY A 77 -23.62 -8.02 -19.37
C GLY A 77 -23.96 -9.29 -18.56
N VAL A 78 -23.02 -9.79 -17.77
CA VAL A 78 -23.21 -11.00 -16.98
C VAL A 78 -23.73 -10.65 -15.58
N LYS A 79 -24.89 -11.22 -15.20
CA LYS A 79 -25.41 -11.12 -13.83
C LYS A 79 -24.53 -11.92 -12.87
N ARG A 80 -24.10 -11.28 -11.80
CA ARG A 80 -23.27 -11.88 -10.74
C ARG A 80 -23.94 -11.78 -9.39
N ASP A 81 -23.51 -12.64 -8.48
CA ASP A 81 -23.94 -12.57 -7.09
C ASP A 81 -23.23 -11.41 -6.38
N THR A 82 -23.93 -10.29 -6.23
CA THR A 82 -23.41 -9.07 -5.58
C THR A 82 -23.17 -9.28 -4.09
N GLN A 83 -23.88 -10.20 -3.43
CA GLN A 83 -23.63 -10.53 -2.03
C GLN A 83 -22.27 -11.22 -1.86
N LYS A 84 -21.98 -12.25 -2.67
CA LYS A 84 -20.67 -12.91 -2.67
C LYS A 84 -19.55 -11.96 -3.04
N MET A 85 -19.77 -11.02 -3.99
CA MET A 85 -18.79 -9.97 -4.31
C MET A 85 -18.51 -9.06 -3.10
N ARG A 86 -19.54 -8.64 -2.37
CA ARG A 86 -19.38 -7.81 -1.16
C ARG A 86 -18.66 -8.58 -0.04
N LEU A 87 -18.91 -9.87 0.13
CA LEU A 87 -18.19 -10.71 1.09
C LEU A 87 -16.71 -10.84 0.71
N LEU A 88 -16.40 -11.03 -0.58
CA LEU A 88 -15.02 -11.08 -1.06
C LEU A 88 -14.29 -9.74 -0.84
N LEU A 89 -14.94 -8.60 -1.11
CA LEU A 89 -14.36 -7.28 -0.82
C LEU A 89 -14.10 -7.09 0.68
N ARG A 90 -15.00 -7.55 1.55
CA ARG A 90 -14.78 -7.51 3.01
C ARG A 90 -13.60 -8.38 3.44
N SER A 91 -13.45 -9.58 2.85
CA SER A 91 -12.31 -10.44 3.11
C SER A 91 -11.01 -9.80 2.65
N LEU A 92 -10.99 -9.15 1.47
CA LEU A 92 -9.85 -8.37 0.99
C LEU A 92 -9.51 -7.22 1.94
N ALA A 93 -10.50 -6.45 2.39
CA ALA A 93 -10.29 -5.34 3.31
C ALA A 93 -9.69 -5.76 4.65
N ARG A 94 -10.11 -6.94 5.17
CA ARG A 94 -9.52 -7.55 6.37
C ARG A 94 -8.06 -7.97 6.15
N ASN A 95 -7.70 -8.28 4.93
CA ASN A 95 -6.38 -8.74 4.53
C ASN A 95 -5.62 -7.67 3.70
N GLU A 96 -5.94 -6.38 3.90
CA GLU A 96 -5.22 -5.27 3.28
C GLU A 96 -3.73 -5.34 3.58
N SER A 97 -2.89 -5.00 2.61
CA SER A 97 -1.43 -5.03 2.75
C SER A 97 -0.84 -6.41 3.08
N THR A 98 -1.49 -7.51 2.68
CA THR A 98 -0.99 -8.88 2.91
C THR A 98 -0.90 -9.71 1.63
N THR A 99 -0.11 -10.79 1.66
CA THR A 99 0.01 -11.77 0.57
C THR A 99 -1.04 -12.91 0.69
N VAL A 100 -2.25 -12.58 1.11
CA VAL A 100 -3.33 -13.55 1.32
C VAL A 100 -3.64 -14.35 0.04
N THR A 101 -3.83 -15.66 0.20
CA THR A 101 -4.15 -16.56 -0.91
C THR A 101 -5.65 -16.58 -1.22
N ASN A 102 -6.03 -16.91 -2.47
CA ASN A 102 -7.44 -17.10 -2.84
C ASN A 102 -8.11 -18.16 -1.96
N LYS A 103 -7.38 -19.19 -1.53
CA LYS A 103 -7.91 -20.24 -0.62
C LYS A 103 -8.32 -19.65 0.75
N THR A 104 -7.56 -18.72 1.27
CA THR A 104 -7.89 -18.03 2.53
C THR A 104 -9.12 -17.13 2.33
N LEU A 105 -9.19 -16.38 1.23
CA LEU A 105 -10.37 -15.57 0.90
C LEU A 105 -11.64 -16.42 0.79
N MET A 106 -11.57 -17.58 0.13
CA MET A 106 -12.69 -18.54 0.05
C MET A 106 -13.13 -19.02 1.42
N LYS A 107 -12.17 -19.35 2.31
CA LYS A 107 -12.47 -19.79 3.68
C LYS A 107 -13.17 -18.69 4.49
N ASP A 108 -12.76 -17.43 4.32
CA ASP A 108 -13.40 -16.29 4.99
C ASP A 108 -14.86 -16.12 4.54
N ILE A 109 -15.13 -16.29 3.24
CA ILE A 109 -16.49 -16.20 2.69
C ILE A 109 -17.35 -17.33 3.24
N LYS A 110 -16.86 -18.58 3.19
CA LYS A 110 -17.57 -19.76 3.69
C LYS A 110 -17.91 -19.68 5.18
N ALA A 111 -17.12 -18.97 5.97
CA ALA A 111 -17.39 -18.78 7.40
C ALA A 111 -18.62 -17.89 7.68
N VAL A 112 -19.09 -17.14 6.68
CA VAL A 112 -20.21 -16.18 6.79
C VAL A 112 -21.42 -16.63 5.98
N ASP A 113 -21.19 -17.30 4.86
CA ASP A 113 -22.19 -17.77 3.91
C ASP A 113 -22.06 -19.31 3.80
N ASP A 114 -23.12 -20.05 4.14
CA ASP A 114 -23.13 -21.52 4.05
C ASP A 114 -22.98 -22.04 2.61
N GLU A 115 -23.17 -21.18 1.60
CA GLU A 115 -22.93 -21.52 0.21
C GLU A 115 -21.43 -21.44 -0.15
N ASP A 116 -20.92 -22.51 -0.75
CA ASP A 116 -19.54 -22.53 -1.25
C ASP A 116 -19.36 -21.57 -2.43
N ILE A 117 -18.23 -20.88 -2.43
CA ILE A 117 -17.73 -20.16 -3.59
C ILE A 117 -16.54 -20.93 -4.17
N ASP A 118 -16.55 -21.21 -5.46
CA ASP A 118 -15.46 -21.91 -6.12
C ASP A 118 -14.30 -20.97 -6.48
N GLY A 119 -13.10 -21.56 -6.67
CA GLY A 119 -11.90 -20.78 -6.95
C GLY A 119 -11.92 -20.01 -8.27
N ASN A 120 -12.66 -20.48 -9.28
CA ASN A 120 -12.79 -19.80 -10.56
C ASN A 120 -13.65 -18.54 -10.40
N THR A 121 -14.72 -18.63 -9.63
CA THR A 121 -15.57 -17.48 -9.31
C THR A 121 -14.80 -16.42 -8.54
N VAL A 122 -13.99 -16.81 -7.53
CA VAL A 122 -13.12 -15.86 -6.80
C VAL A 122 -12.14 -15.20 -7.77
N ALA A 123 -11.47 -15.97 -8.63
CA ALA A 123 -10.53 -15.42 -9.61
C ALA A 123 -11.21 -14.46 -10.59
N ALA A 124 -12.43 -14.79 -11.06
CA ALA A 124 -13.22 -13.93 -11.93
C ALA A 124 -13.59 -12.60 -11.23
N TYR A 125 -14.03 -12.65 -9.98
CA TYR A 125 -14.37 -11.45 -9.22
C TYR A 125 -13.14 -10.57 -8.93
N LEU A 126 -12.01 -11.16 -8.57
CA LEU A 126 -10.75 -10.42 -8.40
C LEU A 126 -10.32 -9.72 -9.69
N ASN A 127 -10.47 -10.38 -10.84
CA ASN A 127 -10.18 -9.75 -12.13
C ASN A 127 -11.12 -8.57 -12.44
N ILE A 128 -12.39 -8.67 -12.08
CA ILE A 128 -13.35 -7.57 -12.21
C ILE A 128 -12.94 -6.40 -11.32
N PHE A 129 -12.62 -6.65 -10.05
CA PHE A 129 -12.18 -5.60 -9.13
C PHE A 129 -10.93 -4.88 -9.63
N LYS A 130 -9.96 -5.62 -10.21
CA LYS A 130 -8.79 -5.04 -10.86
C LYS A 130 -9.16 -4.17 -12.07
N ARG A 131 -10.06 -4.64 -12.95
CA ARG A 131 -10.50 -3.89 -14.14
C ARG A 131 -11.30 -2.63 -13.81
N LEU A 132 -12.01 -2.62 -12.67
CA LEU A 132 -12.74 -1.46 -12.15
C LEU A 132 -11.90 -0.57 -11.23
N PHE A 133 -10.60 -0.83 -11.13
CA PHE A 133 -9.69 -0.07 -10.26
C PHE A 133 -10.13 -0.02 -8.79
N ILE A 134 -10.83 -1.05 -8.31
CA ILE A 134 -11.13 -1.22 -6.89
C ILE A 134 -9.89 -1.72 -6.16
N THR A 135 -9.17 -2.66 -6.77
CA THR A 135 -7.91 -3.22 -6.24
C THR A 135 -6.75 -2.90 -7.18
N ASP A 136 -5.60 -2.60 -6.56
CA ASP A 136 -4.33 -2.33 -7.25
C ASP A 136 -3.20 -3.03 -6.50
N ASN A 137 -3.10 -4.35 -6.70
CA ASN A 137 -2.16 -5.20 -6.02
C ASN A 137 -0.71 -4.84 -6.33
N GLN A 138 0.16 -5.10 -5.38
CA GLN A 138 1.60 -4.88 -5.50
C GLN A 138 2.28 -6.19 -5.93
N PRO A 139 2.91 -6.23 -7.12
CA PRO A 139 3.58 -7.43 -7.61
C PRO A 139 4.86 -7.73 -6.84
N PRO A 140 5.33 -9.00 -6.84
CA PRO A 140 6.58 -9.37 -6.19
C PRO A 140 7.80 -8.89 -6.98
N PHE A 141 8.83 -8.44 -6.25
CA PHE A 141 10.10 -8.00 -6.80
C PHE A 141 11.12 -9.15 -6.92
N SER A 142 11.93 -9.07 -7.94
CA SER A 142 13.21 -9.79 -8.04
C SER A 142 14.17 -8.98 -8.90
N ALA A 143 15.40 -8.81 -8.44
CA ALA A 143 16.42 -8.07 -9.18
C ALA A 143 16.79 -8.72 -10.54
N GLY A 144 16.50 -10.01 -10.72
CA GLY A 144 16.69 -10.70 -12.00
C GLY A 144 15.49 -10.49 -12.93
N ILE A 145 15.68 -9.84 -14.08
CA ILE A 145 14.61 -9.57 -15.07
C ILE A 145 13.89 -10.86 -15.50
N ARG A 146 14.59 -11.98 -15.62
CA ARG A 146 14.05 -13.29 -16.01
C ARG A 146 13.69 -14.18 -14.83
N SER A 147 13.68 -13.66 -13.60
CA SER A 147 13.36 -14.44 -12.40
C SER A 147 11.92 -14.93 -12.43
N SER A 148 11.75 -16.23 -12.14
CA SER A 148 10.41 -16.81 -11.97
C SER A 148 9.68 -16.29 -10.72
N VAL A 149 10.38 -15.67 -9.78
CA VAL A 149 9.80 -15.01 -8.59
C VAL A 149 8.79 -13.96 -9.00
N ARG A 150 9.08 -13.14 -10.02
CA ARG A 150 8.18 -12.10 -10.54
C ARG A 150 6.82 -12.63 -11.04
N VAL A 151 6.67 -13.95 -11.20
CA VAL A 151 5.45 -14.59 -11.71
C VAL A 151 4.85 -15.59 -10.73
N LYS A 152 5.70 -16.24 -9.92
CA LYS A 152 5.28 -17.37 -9.05
C LYS A 152 4.91 -16.95 -7.63
N GLN A 153 5.46 -15.86 -7.13
CA GLN A 153 5.09 -15.35 -5.81
C GLN A 153 3.74 -14.64 -5.86
N ALA A 154 3.04 -14.67 -4.73
CA ALA A 154 1.77 -13.98 -4.58
C ALA A 154 1.96 -12.46 -4.61
N GLU A 155 1.03 -11.75 -5.24
CA GLU A 155 0.91 -10.30 -5.12
C GLU A 155 0.49 -9.93 -3.70
N LYS A 156 0.99 -8.82 -3.16
CA LYS A 156 0.46 -8.20 -1.95
C LYS A 156 -0.85 -7.50 -2.29
N ARG A 157 -1.89 -7.76 -1.52
CA ARG A 157 -3.25 -7.27 -1.81
C ARG A 157 -3.40 -5.83 -1.35
N HIS A 158 -3.87 -4.98 -2.25
CA HIS A 158 -4.17 -3.59 -1.95
C HIS A 158 -5.45 -3.14 -2.64
N PHE A 159 -6.23 -2.34 -1.94
CA PHE A 159 -7.19 -1.48 -2.60
C PHE A 159 -6.47 -0.32 -3.29
N SER A 160 -7.06 0.24 -4.32
CA SER A 160 -6.50 1.42 -5.01
C SER A 160 -6.45 2.67 -4.12
N ASP A 161 -7.26 2.69 -3.06
CA ASP A 161 -7.25 3.70 -2.00
C ASP A 161 -7.63 3.06 -0.66
N PRO A 162 -6.88 3.29 0.44
CA PRO A 162 -7.15 2.66 1.74
C PRO A 162 -8.52 3.00 2.32
N SER A 163 -9.14 4.12 1.91
CA SER A 163 -10.49 4.48 2.36
C SER A 163 -11.56 3.49 1.90
N LEU A 164 -11.32 2.75 0.80
CA LEU A 164 -12.21 1.66 0.36
C LEU A 164 -12.20 0.51 1.37
N ALA A 165 -11.01 0.10 1.84
CA ALA A 165 -10.90 -0.88 2.91
C ALA A 165 -11.54 -0.37 4.21
N CYS A 166 -11.32 0.90 4.55
CA CYS A 166 -11.96 1.54 5.72
C CYS A 166 -13.49 1.47 5.66
N ALA A 167 -14.09 1.79 4.51
CA ALA A 167 -15.54 1.73 4.32
C ALA A 167 -16.09 0.31 4.51
N LEU A 168 -15.42 -0.71 3.94
CA LEU A 168 -15.80 -2.13 4.07
C LEU A 168 -15.66 -2.66 5.49
N LEU A 169 -14.64 -2.21 6.24
CA LEU A 169 -14.40 -2.55 7.64
C LEU A 169 -15.28 -1.73 8.61
N LYS A 170 -16.00 -0.72 8.12
CA LYS A 170 -16.72 0.26 8.93
C LYS A 170 -15.78 0.92 9.96
N ALA A 171 -14.58 1.27 9.50
CA ALA A 171 -13.58 1.91 10.32
C ALA A 171 -14.02 3.33 10.69
N THR A 172 -13.71 3.73 11.92
CA THR A 172 -13.93 5.10 12.44
C THR A 172 -12.66 5.55 13.15
N PRO A 173 -12.48 6.87 13.39
CA PRO A 173 -11.30 7.33 14.13
C PRO A 173 -11.11 6.63 15.47
N ALA A 174 -12.20 6.45 16.23
CA ALA A 174 -12.14 5.78 17.53
C ALA A 174 -11.75 4.30 17.43
N ARG A 175 -12.26 3.58 16.42
CA ARG A 175 -11.91 2.17 16.20
C ARG A 175 -10.46 2.00 15.80
N LEU A 176 -9.93 2.86 14.92
CA LEU A 176 -8.55 2.79 14.48
C LEU A 176 -7.56 3.19 15.58
N LEU A 177 -7.93 4.11 16.46
CA LEU A 177 -7.13 4.42 17.66
C LEU A 177 -7.07 3.24 18.65
N GLY A 178 -8.10 2.41 18.68
CA GLY A 178 -8.16 1.19 19.51
C GLY A 178 -7.52 -0.04 18.86
N ASP A 179 -7.16 0.01 17.57
CA ASP A 179 -6.60 -1.11 16.81
C ASP A 179 -5.44 -0.62 15.93
N LEU A 180 -4.28 -0.47 16.57
CA LEU A 180 -3.06 0.03 15.91
C LEU A 180 -2.48 -0.96 14.90
N GLU A 181 -2.80 -2.24 15.00
CA GLU A 181 -2.38 -3.26 14.02
C GLU A 181 -3.11 -3.02 12.68
N THR A 182 -4.43 -2.95 12.70
CA THR A 182 -5.23 -2.60 11.50
C THR A 182 -4.83 -1.23 10.95
N LEU A 183 -4.59 -0.23 11.82
CA LEU A 183 -4.11 1.08 11.38
C LEU A 183 -2.76 0.99 10.69
N GLY A 184 -1.86 0.13 11.14
CA GLY A 184 -0.55 -0.10 10.51
C GLY A 184 -0.69 -0.58 9.06
N PHE A 185 -1.55 -1.58 8.79
CA PHE A 185 -1.82 -2.07 7.43
C PHE A 185 -2.47 -1.00 6.53
N LEU A 186 -3.42 -0.23 7.07
CA LEU A 186 -4.04 0.86 6.32
C LEU A 186 -3.08 2.02 6.04
N PHE A 187 -2.16 2.28 6.96
CA PHE A 187 -1.07 3.25 6.76
C PHE A 187 -0.10 2.78 5.67
N GLU A 188 0.25 1.49 5.69
CA GLU A 188 1.06 0.91 4.60
C GLU A 188 0.36 1.07 3.25
N ALA A 189 -0.94 0.78 3.17
CA ALA A 189 -1.73 0.96 1.95
C ALA A 189 -1.74 2.44 1.47
N LEU A 190 -1.83 3.41 2.39
CA LEU A 190 -1.70 4.84 2.08
C LEU A 190 -0.33 5.15 1.45
N CYS A 191 0.74 4.65 2.06
CA CYS A 191 2.10 4.87 1.58
C CYS A 191 2.33 4.20 0.21
N VAL A 192 1.87 2.97 0.02
CA VAL A 192 1.97 2.23 -1.24
C VAL A 192 1.23 2.95 -2.37
N ARG A 193 0.02 3.48 -2.11
CA ARG A 193 -0.71 4.32 -3.07
C ARG A 193 0.13 5.53 -3.51
N ASP A 194 0.65 6.29 -2.57
CA ASP A 194 1.41 7.51 -2.86
C ASP A 194 2.75 7.19 -3.55
N LEU A 195 3.49 6.19 -3.06
CA LEU A 195 4.73 5.74 -3.69
C LEU A 195 4.51 5.33 -5.15
N ARG A 196 3.39 4.63 -5.45
CA ARG A 196 3.04 4.24 -6.82
C ARG A 196 2.82 5.47 -7.71
N ILE A 197 1.98 6.41 -7.26
CA ILE A 197 1.68 7.64 -8.02
C ILE A 197 2.98 8.42 -8.30
N TYR A 198 3.84 8.56 -7.29
CA TYR A 198 5.10 9.29 -7.47
C TYR A 198 6.09 8.53 -8.36
N ALA A 199 6.25 7.21 -8.17
CA ALA A 199 7.18 6.40 -8.96
C ALA A 199 6.81 6.39 -10.46
N GLU A 200 5.53 6.25 -10.79
CA GLU A 200 5.03 6.28 -12.17
C GLU A 200 5.34 7.61 -12.88
N SER A 201 5.40 8.73 -12.14
CA SER A 201 5.66 10.05 -12.73
C SER A 201 7.07 10.19 -13.35
N PHE A 202 8.03 9.37 -12.90
CA PHE A 202 9.38 9.30 -13.46
C PHE A 202 9.73 7.93 -14.08
N GLY A 203 8.69 7.14 -14.42
CA GLY A 203 8.82 5.88 -15.16
C GLY A 203 9.34 4.70 -14.34
N ALA A 204 9.33 4.80 -13.02
CA ALA A 204 9.69 3.72 -12.11
C ALA A 204 8.49 2.83 -11.78
N ASN A 205 8.76 1.60 -11.30
CA ASN A 205 7.73 0.63 -10.95
C ASN A 205 7.80 0.26 -9.47
N LEU A 206 6.63 0.02 -8.88
CA LEU A 206 6.49 -0.36 -7.49
C LEU A 206 6.21 -1.86 -7.32
N TYR A 207 6.93 -2.48 -6.39
CA TYR A 207 6.84 -3.89 -6.04
C TYR A 207 6.91 -4.08 -4.52
N HIS A 208 6.64 -5.29 -4.02
CA HIS A 208 7.05 -5.75 -2.69
C HIS A 208 8.14 -6.81 -2.81
N TYR A 209 8.92 -7.02 -1.75
CA TYR A 209 9.89 -8.11 -1.69
C TYR A 209 9.57 -9.04 -0.53
N GLN A 210 9.63 -10.33 -0.80
CA GLN A 210 9.57 -11.37 0.21
C GLN A 210 10.51 -12.50 -0.20
N ASP A 211 11.33 -12.97 0.72
CA ASP A 211 12.19 -14.11 0.50
C ASP A 211 11.59 -15.42 1.04
N TYR A 212 12.29 -16.52 0.83
CA TYR A 212 11.87 -17.84 1.32
C TYR A 212 12.05 -18.02 2.83
N LYS A 213 12.71 -17.08 3.52
CA LYS A 213 12.85 -17.00 4.98
C LYS A 213 11.80 -16.09 5.62
N SER A 214 10.84 -15.62 4.83
CA SER A 214 9.81 -14.67 5.24
C SER A 214 10.37 -13.30 5.67
N GLN A 215 11.54 -12.91 5.15
CA GLN A 215 12.01 -11.53 5.25
C GLN A 215 11.29 -10.70 4.19
N GLU A 216 10.77 -9.57 4.59
CA GLU A 216 9.95 -8.69 3.75
C GLU A 216 10.55 -7.30 3.64
N ILE A 217 10.32 -6.65 2.49
CA ILE A 217 10.44 -5.21 2.30
C ILE A 217 9.07 -4.72 1.84
N ASP A 218 8.50 -3.76 2.56
CA ASP A 218 7.13 -3.30 2.33
C ASP A 218 6.95 -2.71 0.93
N ALA A 219 7.92 -1.93 0.45
CA ALA A 219 7.89 -1.40 -0.91
C ALA A 219 9.29 -1.38 -1.56
N VAL A 220 9.34 -1.76 -2.82
CA VAL A 220 10.53 -1.71 -3.67
C VAL A 220 10.22 -0.87 -4.89
N ILE A 221 11.05 0.15 -5.17
CA ILE A 221 10.95 0.97 -6.38
C ILE A 221 12.10 0.58 -7.31
N GLU A 222 11.75 0.06 -8.48
CA GLU A 222 12.69 -0.27 -9.55
C GLU A 222 12.73 0.89 -10.56
N LEU A 223 13.90 1.48 -10.73
CA LEU A 223 14.15 2.58 -11.66
C LEU A 223 14.27 2.07 -13.10
N PRO A 224 14.09 2.92 -14.11
CA PRO A 224 14.21 2.53 -15.52
C PRO A 224 15.57 1.95 -15.92
N ASP A 225 16.64 2.30 -15.22
CA ASP A 225 18.00 1.77 -15.42
C ASP A 225 18.26 0.40 -14.73
N GLY A 226 17.26 -0.11 -14.00
CA GLY A 226 17.33 -1.38 -13.27
C GLY A 226 17.99 -1.28 -11.89
N GLN A 227 18.35 -0.09 -11.43
CA GLN A 227 18.63 0.14 -10.01
C GLN A 227 17.32 0.06 -9.23
N TRP A 228 17.39 -0.20 -7.93
CA TRP A 228 16.20 -0.30 -7.11
C TRP A 228 16.44 0.21 -5.68
N CYS A 229 15.38 0.64 -5.06
CA CYS A 229 15.34 1.22 -3.73
C CYS A 229 14.40 0.44 -2.83
N ALA A 230 14.78 0.27 -1.58
CA ALA A 230 14.03 -0.49 -0.57
C ALA A 230 13.43 0.45 0.47
N PHE A 231 12.13 0.27 0.74
CA PHE A 231 11.37 1.08 1.69
C PHE A 231 10.70 0.19 2.72
N GLU A 232 10.97 0.45 4.00
CA GLU A 232 10.17 -0.04 5.13
C GLU A 232 9.18 1.04 5.54
N ILE A 233 7.94 0.65 5.81
CA ILE A 233 6.86 1.56 6.15
C ILE A 233 6.48 1.36 7.62
N LYS A 234 6.61 2.39 8.43
CA LYS A 234 6.36 2.31 9.89
C LYS A 234 5.51 3.50 10.33
N LEU A 235 4.46 3.20 11.09
CA LEU A 235 3.57 4.23 11.61
C LEU A 235 4.26 5.11 12.65
N GLY A 236 4.97 4.50 13.60
CA GLY A 236 5.59 5.17 14.75
C GLY A 236 7.09 5.41 14.59
N ALA A 237 7.57 6.56 15.07
CA ALA A 237 9.00 6.90 15.05
C ALA A 237 9.86 5.93 15.90
N ASN A 238 9.29 5.31 16.93
CA ASN A 238 9.97 4.31 17.75
C ASN A 238 10.29 3.01 17.00
N GLN A 239 9.75 2.80 15.81
CA GLN A 239 9.99 1.62 14.98
C GLN A 239 11.13 1.83 13.97
N ILE A 240 11.65 3.05 13.82
CA ILE A 240 12.66 3.42 12.80
C ILE A 240 13.94 2.59 12.93
N ASP A 241 14.45 2.41 14.14
CA ASP A 241 15.71 1.69 14.37
C ASP A 241 15.61 0.22 13.96
N ALA A 242 14.51 -0.44 14.34
CA ALA A 242 14.27 -1.82 13.98
C ALA A 242 14.07 -1.99 12.46
N ALA A 243 13.34 -1.08 11.82
CA ALA A 243 13.14 -1.08 10.37
C ALA A 243 14.46 -0.86 9.60
N ALA A 244 15.29 0.08 10.04
CA ALA A 244 16.60 0.33 9.44
C ALA A 244 17.50 -0.91 9.58
N ALA A 245 17.52 -1.56 10.73
CA ALA A 245 18.30 -2.78 10.95
C ALA A 245 17.83 -3.92 10.02
N ASN A 246 16.52 -4.11 9.82
CA ASN A 246 15.98 -5.09 8.89
C ASN A 246 16.43 -4.84 7.45
N LEU A 247 16.33 -3.59 6.96
CA LEU A 247 16.78 -3.21 5.62
C LEU A 247 18.29 -3.46 5.42
N LEU A 248 19.12 -3.15 6.42
CA LEU A 248 20.56 -3.39 6.36
C LEU A 248 20.90 -4.87 6.33
N GLU A 249 20.19 -5.69 7.11
CA GLU A 249 20.38 -7.16 7.11
C GLU A 249 19.99 -7.77 5.76
N ILE A 250 18.87 -7.39 5.18
CA ILE A 250 18.44 -7.86 3.85
C ILE A 250 19.45 -7.39 2.77
N LYS A 251 19.89 -6.13 2.82
CA LYS A 251 20.92 -5.61 1.88
C LYS A 251 22.20 -6.45 1.98
N LYS A 252 22.67 -6.77 3.19
CA LYS A 252 23.85 -7.60 3.41
C LYS A 252 23.69 -8.98 2.80
N GLN A 253 22.58 -9.66 3.07
CA GLN A 253 22.30 -10.99 2.53
C GLN A 253 22.28 -10.99 1.00
N ILE A 254 21.68 -9.95 0.38
CA ILE A 254 21.68 -9.82 -1.09
C ILE A 254 23.09 -9.53 -1.62
N THR A 255 23.91 -8.75 -0.89
CA THR A 255 25.28 -8.43 -1.29
C THR A 255 26.19 -9.65 -1.18
N ASP A 256 25.98 -10.51 -0.20
CA ASP A 256 26.75 -11.75 0.01
C ASP A 256 26.42 -12.83 -1.05
N ASP A 257 25.30 -12.72 -1.76
CA ASP A 257 25.00 -13.59 -2.91
C ASP A 257 25.79 -13.12 -4.14
N ALA A 258 26.57 -14.02 -4.73
CA ALA A 258 27.39 -13.73 -5.92
C ALA A 258 26.61 -13.21 -7.14
N LYS A 259 25.30 -13.44 -7.19
CA LYS A 259 24.38 -12.92 -8.21
C LYS A 259 23.47 -11.80 -7.70
N GLY A 260 23.63 -11.44 -6.44
CA GLY A 260 22.80 -10.42 -5.79
C GLY A 260 23.07 -9.04 -6.37
N LYS A 261 21.99 -8.28 -6.52
CA LYS A 261 22.06 -6.86 -6.85
C LYS A 261 21.45 -6.10 -5.67
N PRO A 262 22.27 -5.56 -4.76
CA PRO A 262 21.76 -4.87 -3.58
C PRO A 262 21.01 -3.59 -3.95
N PRO A 263 20.10 -3.12 -3.07
CA PRO A 263 19.42 -1.84 -3.26
C PRO A 263 20.43 -0.67 -3.27
N ALA A 264 20.19 0.29 -4.15
CA ALA A 264 20.94 1.54 -4.19
C ALA A 264 20.63 2.41 -2.97
N VAL A 265 19.37 2.46 -2.56
CA VAL A 265 18.87 3.27 -1.46
C VAL A 265 18.07 2.41 -0.48
N LEU A 266 18.25 2.67 0.81
CA LEU A 266 17.43 2.16 1.91
C LEU A 266 16.70 3.33 2.58
N CYS A 267 15.40 3.21 2.78
CA CYS A 267 14.60 4.26 3.38
C CYS A 267 13.55 3.68 4.34
N VAL A 268 13.41 4.29 5.51
CA VAL A 268 12.25 4.09 6.39
C VAL A 268 11.26 5.23 6.14
N LEU A 269 10.10 4.88 5.59
CA LEU A 269 8.99 5.81 5.42
C LEU A 269 8.14 5.80 6.69
N CYS A 270 8.07 6.94 7.38
CA CYS A 270 7.49 7.01 8.71
C CYS A 270 6.24 7.89 8.73
N GLY A 271 5.22 7.46 9.50
CA GLY A 271 4.00 8.25 9.70
C GLY A 271 4.21 9.42 10.65
N MET A 272 4.81 9.17 11.80
CA MET A 272 4.93 10.14 12.90
C MET A 272 6.37 10.65 13.09
N ALA A 273 7.12 10.83 12.00
CA ALA A 273 8.39 11.55 12.06
C ALA A 273 8.18 13.03 11.65
N ASN A 274 8.98 13.93 12.19
CA ASN A 274 8.91 15.37 11.95
C ASN A 274 10.10 15.92 11.16
N ALA A 275 11.00 15.03 10.69
CA ALA A 275 12.18 15.40 9.92
C ALA A 275 12.49 14.33 8.86
N ALA A 276 12.99 14.79 7.72
CA ALA A 276 13.63 13.97 6.71
C ALA A 276 15.14 14.09 6.85
N TYR A 277 15.86 12.96 6.97
CA TYR A 277 17.29 12.94 7.20
C TYR A 277 17.91 11.60 6.79
N GLN A 278 19.24 11.56 6.66
CA GLN A 278 20.01 10.34 6.54
C GLN A 278 20.64 9.98 7.89
N ARG A 279 20.48 8.73 8.29
CA ARG A 279 21.08 8.14 9.50
C ARG A 279 22.59 7.91 9.29
N PRO A 280 23.38 7.79 10.38
CA PRO A 280 24.81 7.46 10.27
C PRO A 280 25.11 6.13 9.59
N ASP A 281 24.17 5.17 9.61
CA ASP A 281 24.26 3.88 8.93
C ASP A 281 23.89 3.93 7.43
N GLY A 282 23.56 5.11 6.92
CA GLY A 282 23.25 5.38 5.51
C GLY A 282 21.77 5.19 5.15
N VAL A 283 20.91 4.73 6.07
CA VAL A 283 19.48 4.59 5.84
C VAL A 283 18.80 5.96 5.91
N PHE A 284 17.97 6.27 4.94
CA PHE A 284 17.15 7.48 4.96
C PHE A 284 15.91 7.31 5.83
N VAL A 285 15.46 8.38 6.46
CA VAL A 285 14.17 8.46 7.17
C VAL A 285 13.39 9.61 6.58
N VAL A 286 12.18 9.32 6.11
CA VAL A 286 11.33 10.32 5.45
C VAL A 286 9.89 10.20 5.96
N PRO A 287 9.26 11.28 6.44
CA PRO A 287 7.83 11.30 6.70
C PRO A 287 7.03 11.21 5.40
N ILE A 288 5.95 10.42 5.39
CA ILE A 288 5.07 10.33 4.20
C ILE A 288 4.52 11.71 3.79
N THR A 289 4.23 12.57 4.75
CA THR A 289 3.73 13.93 4.55
C THR A 289 4.79 14.92 4.06
N ALA A 290 6.00 14.47 3.77
CA ALA A 290 7.04 15.27 3.15
C ALA A 290 7.28 14.90 1.67
N LEU A 291 6.76 13.76 1.20
CA LEU A 291 7.02 13.27 -0.15
C LEU A 291 6.24 14.01 -1.23
N LYS A 292 6.87 14.11 -2.38
CA LYS A 292 6.28 14.37 -3.71
C LYS A 292 7.00 13.54 -4.77
N ASN A 293 6.54 13.63 -6.00
CA ASN A 293 7.23 13.11 -7.18
C ASN A 293 8.59 13.77 -7.42
#